data_13f9bc5788da8239e5f7789dc4b0a95c
#
_entry.id   13f9bc5788da8239e5f7789dc4b0a95c
#
_cell.length_a   1.000
_cell.length_b   1.000
_cell.length_c   1.000
_cell.angle_alpha   90.00
_cell.angle_beta   90.00
_cell.angle_gamma   90.00
#
_symmetry.space_group_name_H-M   'P 1'
#
loop_
_entity.id
_entity.type
_entity.pdbx_description
1 polymer ?
#
loop_
_entity_poly.entity_id
_entity_poly.type
_entity_poly.pdbx_seq_one_letter_code
_entity_poly.pdbx_strand_id
1 'polypeptide(L)'
;MADRATHHRWDDLPREELNPLLGRRLITGGDMMIAHVYLKQGCIVPKHAHHNEQLTYVLDGCLRFRLGEDGGDVVDVRAGEVLCIPRDLPHEAEALEDTLDVDVFNPPRQDWLDGSDAYLRRPA
;
A
#
# COMPACT_ATOMS: atom_id res chain seq x y z
N MET A 1 -16.03 -0.47 17.90
CA MET A 1 -15.65 0.86 17.40
C MET A 1 -15.04 1.68 18.52
N ALA A 2 -13.91 2.30 18.21
CA ALA A 2 -13.27 3.16 19.19
C ALA A 2 -14.02 4.49 19.26
N ASP A 3 -14.36 4.93 20.47
CA ASP A 3 -15.02 6.20 20.72
C ASP A 3 -14.07 7.21 21.40
N ARG A 4 -12.79 6.94 21.39
CA ARG A 4 -11.76 7.85 21.91
C ARG A 4 -10.50 7.75 21.06
N ALA A 5 -9.67 8.81 21.12
CA ALA A 5 -8.42 8.88 20.38
C ALA A 5 -7.42 7.83 20.85
N THR A 6 -6.63 7.31 19.91
CA THR A 6 -5.52 6.43 20.19
C THR A 6 -4.25 7.06 19.64
N HIS A 7 -3.12 6.78 20.27
CA HIS A 7 -1.83 7.37 19.92
C HIS A 7 -0.84 6.26 19.62
N HIS A 8 -0.14 6.35 18.50
CA HIS A 8 0.77 5.31 18.04
C HIS A 8 2.10 5.91 17.57
N ARG A 9 3.15 5.12 17.71
CA ARG A 9 4.45 5.40 17.09
C ARG A 9 4.73 4.28 16.11
N TRP A 10 5.17 4.62 14.89
CA TRP A 10 5.44 3.61 13.88
C TRP A 10 6.45 2.56 14.36
N ASP A 11 7.51 2.99 15.04
CA ASP A 11 8.56 2.09 15.52
C ASP A 11 8.08 1.09 16.56
N ASP A 12 6.98 1.38 17.25
CA ASP A 12 6.40 0.48 18.27
C ASP A 12 5.46 -0.56 17.64
N LEU A 13 5.14 -0.43 16.37
CA LEU A 13 4.20 -1.33 15.70
C LEU A 13 4.94 -2.51 15.08
N PRO A 14 4.35 -3.72 15.11
CA PRO A 14 4.98 -4.86 14.47
C PRO A 14 5.08 -4.64 12.97
N ARG A 15 6.25 -4.98 12.40
CA ARG A 15 6.44 -4.98 10.95
C ARG A 15 6.15 -6.37 10.43
N GLU A 16 5.16 -6.48 9.54
CA GLU A 16 4.88 -7.71 8.84
C GLU A 16 5.81 -7.85 7.64
N GLU A 17 6.50 -8.98 7.54
CA GLU A 17 7.26 -9.32 6.34
C GLU A 17 6.36 -10.21 5.47
N LEU A 18 5.86 -9.65 4.36
CA LEU A 18 4.89 -10.34 3.50
C LEU A 18 5.58 -11.27 2.50
N ASN A 19 6.72 -10.82 2.01
CA ASN A 19 7.63 -11.60 1.16
C ASN A 19 9.03 -10.98 1.29
N PRO A 20 10.07 -11.56 0.66
CA PRO A 20 11.44 -11.06 0.83
C PRO A 20 11.67 -9.60 0.43
N LEU A 21 10.79 -9.03 -0.41
CA LEU A 21 10.94 -7.66 -0.91
C LEU A 21 9.88 -6.70 -0.36
N LEU A 22 8.91 -7.20 0.43
CA LEU A 22 7.74 -6.41 0.81
C LEU A 22 7.42 -6.57 2.29
N GLY A 23 7.38 -5.46 3.00
CA GLY A 23 6.94 -5.41 4.40
C GLY A 23 5.96 -4.26 4.61
N ARG A 24 5.28 -4.27 5.76
CA ARG A 24 4.37 -3.17 6.11
C ARG A 24 4.15 -3.06 7.61
N ARG A 25 3.77 -1.86 8.03
CA ARG A 25 3.15 -1.56 9.32
C ARG A 25 1.85 -0.84 9.04
N LEU A 26 0.82 -1.08 9.85
CA LEU A 26 -0.46 -0.42 9.63
C LEU A 26 -1.11 0.01 10.93
N ILE A 27 -1.94 1.05 10.83
CA ILE A 27 -2.80 1.56 11.88
C ILE A 27 -4.19 1.68 11.27
N THR A 28 -5.19 1.12 11.95
CA THR A 28 -6.56 1.21 11.46
C THR A 28 -7.45 1.92 12.47
N GLY A 29 -8.25 2.87 11.96
CA GLY A 29 -9.40 3.42 12.68
C GLY A 29 -10.66 2.66 12.27
N GLY A 30 -11.83 3.23 12.59
CA GLY A 30 -13.10 2.64 12.18
C GLY A 30 -13.36 2.78 10.69
N ASP A 31 -13.06 3.94 10.12
CA ASP A 31 -13.40 4.28 8.73
C ASP A 31 -12.19 4.41 7.83
N MET A 32 -10.99 4.49 8.38
CA MET A 32 -9.76 4.74 7.63
C MET A 32 -8.63 3.89 8.14
N MET A 33 -7.71 3.58 7.23
CA MET A 33 -6.47 2.88 7.55
C MET A 33 -5.31 3.65 6.95
N ILE A 34 -4.19 3.70 7.68
CA ILE A 34 -2.94 4.22 7.16
C ILE A 34 -1.86 3.16 7.33
N ALA A 35 -1.00 3.01 6.32
CA ALA A 35 0.06 2.02 6.36
C ALA A 35 1.37 2.61 5.88
N HIS A 36 2.48 2.18 6.49
CA HIS A 36 3.82 2.30 5.93
C HIS A 36 4.12 1.01 5.19
N VAL A 37 4.42 1.11 3.93
CA VAL A 37 4.75 -0.03 3.08
C VAL A 37 6.21 0.10 2.64
N TYR A 38 6.99 -0.94 2.89
CA TYR A 38 8.42 -0.99 2.61
C TYR A 38 8.64 -1.91 1.43
N LEU A 39 9.13 -1.36 0.31
CA LEU A 39 9.35 -2.11 -0.91
C LEU A 39 10.82 -2.01 -1.28
N LYS A 40 11.47 -3.15 -1.44
CA LYS A 40 12.83 -3.17 -1.99
C LYS A 40 12.78 -3.06 -3.51
N GLN A 41 13.84 -2.53 -4.10
CA GLN A 41 13.95 -2.41 -5.55
C GLN A 41 13.63 -3.76 -6.22
N GLY A 42 12.79 -3.71 -7.25
CA GLY A 42 12.35 -4.89 -7.98
C GLY A 42 11.08 -5.53 -7.44
N CYS A 43 10.59 -5.08 -6.28
CA CYS A 43 9.33 -5.58 -5.73
C CYS A 43 8.18 -5.24 -6.67
N ILE A 44 7.36 -6.24 -6.97
CA ILE A 44 6.15 -6.05 -7.77
C ILE A 44 4.96 -6.39 -6.91
N VAL A 45 4.02 -5.44 -6.80
CA VAL A 45 2.69 -5.70 -6.26
C VAL A 45 1.81 -6.04 -7.46
N PRO A 46 1.34 -7.30 -7.59
CA PRO A 46 0.62 -7.72 -8.79
C PRO A 46 -0.66 -6.93 -9.02
N LYS A 47 -1.10 -6.89 -10.26
CA LYS A 47 -2.36 -6.22 -10.62
C LYS A 47 -3.50 -6.73 -9.75
N HIS A 48 -4.23 -5.80 -9.15
CA HIS A 48 -5.38 -6.09 -8.29
C HIS A 48 -6.31 -4.89 -8.31
N ALA A 49 -7.51 -5.11 -7.79
CA ALA A 49 -8.49 -4.04 -7.59
C ALA A 49 -9.21 -4.29 -6.27
N HIS A 50 -9.66 -3.22 -5.65
CA HIS A 50 -10.41 -3.30 -4.39
C HIS A 50 -11.39 -2.14 -4.30
N HIS A 51 -12.44 -2.32 -3.49
CA HIS A 51 -13.46 -1.29 -3.34
C HIS A 51 -13.00 -0.08 -2.52
N ASN A 52 -11.86 -0.20 -1.84
CA ASN A 52 -11.31 0.88 -1.04
C ASN A 52 -10.74 1.97 -1.94
N GLU A 53 -11.05 3.22 -1.61
CA GLU A 53 -10.31 4.35 -2.18
C GLU A 53 -8.91 4.37 -1.57
N GLN A 54 -7.90 4.73 -2.36
CA GLN A 54 -6.51 4.70 -1.91
C GLN A 54 -5.80 5.98 -2.30
N LEU A 55 -5.08 6.54 -1.32
CA LEU A 55 -4.07 7.57 -1.57
C LEU A 55 -2.71 6.96 -1.31
N THR A 56 -1.81 7.08 -2.28
CA THR A 56 -0.44 6.58 -2.18
C THR A 56 0.51 7.75 -2.16
N TYR A 57 1.25 7.89 -1.06
CA TYR A 57 2.21 8.98 -0.87
C TYR A 57 3.60 8.39 -0.70
N VAL A 58 4.47 8.59 -1.68
CA VAL A 58 5.85 8.10 -1.63
C VAL A 58 6.68 9.08 -0.81
N LEU A 59 7.26 8.61 0.29
CA LEU A 59 8.14 9.41 1.13
C LEU A 59 9.59 9.34 0.66
N ASP A 60 10.01 8.19 0.14
CA ASP A 60 11.36 7.95 -0.32
C ASP A 60 11.31 6.88 -1.40
N GLY A 61 12.05 7.07 -2.48
CA GLY A 61 12.10 6.12 -3.57
C GLY A 61 11.22 6.48 -4.75
N CYS A 62 10.79 5.46 -5.50
CA CYS A 62 9.95 5.63 -6.68
C CYS A 62 9.15 4.36 -6.96
N LEU A 63 7.84 4.52 -7.12
CA LEU A 63 6.94 3.45 -7.54
C LEU A 63 6.41 3.74 -8.94
N ARG A 64 6.49 2.76 -9.82
CA ARG A 64 5.83 2.81 -11.12
C ARG A 64 4.51 2.08 -11.03
N PHE A 65 3.42 2.80 -11.29
CA PHE A 65 2.09 2.23 -11.35
C PHE A 65 1.66 2.02 -12.80
N ARG A 66 1.01 0.87 -13.02
CA ARG A 66 0.30 0.60 -14.27
C ARG A 66 -1.17 0.52 -13.92
N LEU A 67 -1.96 1.42 -14.50
CA LEU A 67 -3.34 1.66 -14.10
C LEU A 67 -4.30 1.21 -15.20
N GLY A 68 -5.47 0.73 -14.77
CA GLY A 68 -6.52 0.27 -15.66
C GLY A 68 -6.40 -1.21 -15.97
N GLU A 69 -7.42 -1.74 -16.62
CA GLU A 69 -7.52 -3.18 -16.92
C GLU A 69 -6.38 -3.65 -17.82
N ASP A 70 -5.98 -2.81 -18.78
CA ASP A 70 -4.88 -3.12 -19.70
C ASP A 70 -3.52 -2.65 -19.18
N GLY A 71 -3.48 -1.91 -18.06
CA GLY A 71 -2.23 -1.37 -17.52
C GLY A 71 -1.57 -0.30 -18.39
N GLY A 72 -2.33 0.28 -19.33
CA GLY A 72 -1.75 1.19 -20.30
C GLY A 72 -1.46 2.60 -19.81
N ASP A 73 -2.01 2.99 -18.67
CA ASP A 73 -1.76 4.30 -18.07
C ASP A 73 -0.65 4.14 -17.03
N VAL A 74 0.54 4.62 -17.33
CA VAL A 74 1.74 4.42 -16.52
C VAL A 74 2.12 5.72 -15.82
N VAL A 75 2.27 5.66 -14.50
CA VAL A 75 2.62 6.82 -13.67
C VAL A 75 3.77 6.45 -12.75
N ASP A 76 4.84 7.23 -12.77
CA ASP A 76 5.94 7.11 -11.79
C ASP A 76 5.67 8.09 -10.65
N VAL A 77 5.52 7.56 -9.45
CA VAL A 77 5.29 8.35 -8.24
C VAL A 77 6.60 8.42 -7.48
N ARG A 78 7.16 9.63 -7.38
CA ARG A 78 8.45 9.87 -6.75
C ARG A 78 8.28 10.45 -5.35
N ALA A 79 9.36 10.51 -4.61
CA ALA A 79 9.34 11.11 -3.26
C ALA A 79 8.67 12.47 -3.28
N GLY A 80 7.72 12.68 -2.36
CA GLY A 80 6.95 13.91 -2.24
C GLY A 80 5.71 13.98 -3.12
N GLU A 81 5.41 12.93 -3.88
CA GLU A 81 4.26 12.89 -4.78
C GLU A 81 3.18 11.96 -4.26
N VAL A 82 1.95 12.23 -4.66
CA VAL A 82 0.78 11.46 -4.25
C VAL A 82 0.00 11.01 -5.48
N LEU A 83 -0.39 9.73 -5.51
CA LEU A 83 -1.28 9.18 -6.50
C LEU A 83 -2.62 8.87 -5.83
N CYS A 84 -3.71 9.40 -6.38
CA CYS A 84 -5.07 9.09 -5.93
C CYS A 84 -5.62 7.97 -6.80
N ILE A 85 -5.95 6.84 -6.18
CA ILE A 85 -6.47 5.67 -6.90
C ILE A 85 -7.94 5.50 -6.52
N PRO A 86 -8.87 5.71 -7.45
CA PRO A 86 -10.30 5.54 -7.15
C PRO A 86 -10.62 4.07 -6.88
N ARG A 87 -11.75 3.85 -6.19
CA ARG A 87 -12.20 2.49 -5.90
C ARG A 87 -12.36 1.70 -7.19
N ASP A 88 -12.04 0.42 -7.11
CA ASP A 88 -12.21 -0.57 -8.16
C ASP A 88 -11.33 -0.37 -9.41
N LEU A 89 -10.46 0.62 -9.42
CA LEU A 89 -9.51 0.78 -10.54
C LEU A 89 -8.39 -0.25 -10.41
N PRO A 90 -8.22 -1.16 -11.39
CA PRO A 90 -7.11 -2.10 -11.38
C PRO A 90 -5.76 -1.37 -11.40
N HIS A 91 -4.83 -1.83 -10.60
CA HIS A 91 -3.49 -1.23 -10.55
C HIS A 91 -2.44 -2.25 -10.16
N GLU A 92 -1.23 -2.03 -10.70
CA GLU A 92 -0.03 -2.78 -10.39
C GLU A 92 1.05 -1.79 -10.01
N ALA A 93 1.93 -2.14 -9.10
CA ALA A 93 3.05 -1.28 -8.71
C ALA A 93 4.36 -2.04 -8.79
N GLU A 94 5.40 -1.31 -9.19
CA GLU A 94 6.78 -1.82 -9.22
C GLU A 94 7.69 -0.82 -8.53
N ALA A 95 8.50 -1.28 -7.59
CA ALA A 95 9.49 -0.43 -6.95
C ALA A 95 10.73 -0.30 -7.85
N LEU A 96 10.96 0.89 -8.38
CA LEU A 96 12.13 1.17 -9.21
C LEU A 96 13.39 1.36 -8.38
N GLU A 97 13.24 1.65 -7.10
CA GLU A 97 14.30 1.75 -6.08
C GLU A 97 13.68 1.30 -4.76
N ASP A 98 14.51 1.17 -3.73
CA ASP A 98 13.99 0.94 -2.38
C ASP A 98 13.06 2.09 -2.03
N THR A 99 11.84 1.77 -1.59
CA THR A 99 10.77 2.76 -1.43
C THR A 99 10.11 2.63 -0.07
N LEU A 100 9.85 3.77 0.55
CA LEU A 100 8.92 3.91 1.65
C LEU A 100 7.68 4.62 1.14
N ASP A 101 6.57 3.91 1.18
CA ASP A 101 5.27 4.37 0.70
C ASP A 101 4.29 4.46 1.86
N VAL A 102 3.49 5.52 1.88
CA VAL A 102 2.37 5.65 2.82
C VAL A 102 1.08 5.46 2.03
N ASP A 103 0.31 4.45 2.40
CA ASP A 103 -1.00 4.22 1.81
C ASP A 103 -2.09 4.57 2.81
N VAL A 104 -3.11 5.29 2.34
CA VAL A 104 -4.30 5.61 3.12
C VAL A 104 -5.49 5.01 2.40
N PHE A 105 -6.32 4.27 3.13
CA PHE A 105 -7.48 3.59 2.58
C PHE A 105 -8.77 3.99 3.30
N ASN A 106 -9.85 4.11 2.55
CA ASN A 106 -11.21 4.23 3.07
C ASN A 106 -12.15 3.34 2.26
N PRO A 107 -12.83 2.39 2.85
CA PRO A 107 -12.69 1.90 4.24
C PRO A 107 -11.39 1.13 4.44
N PRO A 108 -11.09 0.67 5.67
CA PRO A 108 -9.91 -0.15 5.92
C PRO A 108 -9.87 -1.41 5.06
N ARG A 109 -8.65 -1.82 4.70
CA ARG A 109 -8.42 -3.03 3.91
C ARG A 109 -8.68 -4.26 4.78
N GLN A 110 -9.86 -4.86 4.63
CA GLN A 110 -10.24 -6.03 5.40
C GLN A 110 -9.32 -7.22 5.12
N ASP A 111 -8.88 -7.39 3.87
CA ASP A 111 -7.95 -8.45 3.50
C ASP A 111 -6.58 -8.32 4.17
N TRP A 112 -6.16 -7.08 4.47
CA TRP A 112 -4.93 -6.86 5.22
C TRP A 112 -5.11 -7.18 6.71
N LEU A 113 -6.29 -6.91 7.25
CA LEU A 113 -6.57 -7.15 8.67
C LEU A 113 -6.77 -8.63 8.98
N ASP A 114 -7.34 -9.41 8.06
CA ASP A 114 -7.62 -10.83 8.28
C ASP A 114 -6.60 -11.77 7.64
N GLY A 115 -5.61 -11.23 6.93
CA GLY A 115 -4.55 -12.03 6.32
C GLY A 115 -4.95 -12.74 5.04
N SER A 116 -6.08 -12.37 4.42
CA SER A 116 -6.52 -13.00 3.16
C SER A 116 -5.91 -12.34 1.91
N ASP A 117 -4.87 -11.52 2.09
CA ASP A 117 -4.15 -10.82 1.03
C ASP A 117 -3.04 -11.70 0.42
N ALA A 118 -3.42 -12.88 -0.06
CA ALA A 118 -2.47 -13.88 -0.55
C ALA A 118 -1.58 -13.36 -1.69
N TYR A 119 -2.10 -12.45 -2.52
CA TYR A 119 -1.35 -11.92 -3.66
C TYR A 119 -0.10 -11.12 -3.22
N LEU A 120 -0.08 -10.59 -1.99
CA LEU A 120 1.07 -9.88 -1.44
C LEU A 120 2.09 -10.82 -0.80
N ARG A 121 1.70 -12.05 -0.49
CA ARG A 121 2.51 -12.98 0.29
C ARG A 121 3.26 -13.98 -0.57
N ARG A 122 3.19 -13.84 -1.87
CA ARG A 122 3.90 -14.72 -2.80
C ARG A 122 5.38 -14.36 -2.83
N PRO A 123 6.27 -15.35 -2.94
CA PRO A 123 7.69 -15.07 -3.19
C PRO A 123 7.83 -14.21 -4.44
N ALA A 124 8.71 -13.24 -4.38
CA ALA A 124 8.97 -12.36 -5.51
C ALA A 124 9.68 -13.12 -6.63
#